data_36bccec94cf9b1b6fb1ef8d84f51a706
#
_entry.id   36bccec94cf9b1b6fb1ef8d84f51a706
#
_cell.length_a   1.000
_cell.length_b   1.000
_cell.length_c   1.000
_cell.angle_alpha   90.00
_cell.angle_beta   90.00
_cell.angle_gamma   90.00
#
_symmetry.space_group_name_H-M   'P 1'
#
loop_
_entity.id
_entity.type
_entity.pdbx_description
1 polymer ?
#
loop_
_entity_poly.entity_id
_entity_poly.type
_entity_poly.pdbx_seq_one_letter_code
_entity_poly.pdbx_strand_id
1 'polypeptide(L)'
;MKALMFGWEFPPHILGGLGTASYGLTRGTAQQEDMPIPFVIPKPWGDEDQSFLKIIGANSVPVVYKDNDYEYVRQRMEGKMSPEEYYHLRNNIHYDYSRIGTDELGCVGFSGRYPDNLLEEIGNYEAVASVLAHALDFDIIHSHDWL
;
A
#
# COMPACT_ATOMS: atom_id res chain seq x y z
N MET A 1 -14.63 -13.88 2.29
CA MET A 1 -14.67 -12.39 2.28
C MET A 1 -13.25 -11.88 2.15
N LYS A 2 -13.03 -10.98 1.20
CA LYS A 2 -11.70 -10.39 0.95
C LYS A 2 -11.62 -9.02 1.62
N ALA A 3 -10.66 -8.84 2.53
CA ALA A 3 -10.42 -7.57 3.21
C ALA A 3 -9.19 -6.88 2.64
N LEU A 4 -9.27 -5.57 2.40
CA LEU A 4 -8.15 -4.69 2.14
C LEU A 4 -7.90 -3.89 3.41
N MET A 5 -6.72 -4.03 4.00
CA MET A 5 -6.41 -3.40 5.28
C MET A 5 -5.38 -2.29 5.13
N PHE A 6 -5.59 -1.20 5.86
CA PHE A 6 -4.69 -0.06 5.92
C PHE A 6 -4.20 0.16 7.34
N GLY A 7 -2.89 0.30 7.50
CA GLY A 7 -2.23 0.61 8.75
C GLY A 7 -1.08 1.59 8.54
N TRP A 8 -0.42 1.97 9.61
CA TRP A 8 0.72 2.89 9.54
C TRP A 8 2.04 2.21 9.89
N GLU A 9 2.00 1.27 10.81
CA GLU A 9 3.19 0.54 11.26
C GLU A 9 2.90 -0.96 11.37
N PHE A 10 3.94 -1.77 11.29
CA PHE A 10 3.86 -3.22 11.42
C PHE A 10 5.16 -3.76 12.04
N PRO A 11 5.08 -4.78 12.94
CA PRO A 11 6.28 -5.33 13.54
C PRO A 11 7.30 -5.86 12.52
N PRO A 12 8.62 -5.75 12.78
CA PRO A 12 9.23 -5.32 14.06
C PRO A 12 9.37 -3.81 14.23
N HIS A 13 9.04 -3.01 13.22
CA HIS A 13 9.22 -1.55 13.23
C HIS A 13 7.97 -0.85 13.75
N ILE A 14 7.78 -0.86 15.06
CA ILE A 14 6.66 -0.21 15.73
C ILE A 14 7.14 0.80 16.77
N LEU A 15 6.36 1.87 16.94
CA LEU A 15 6.60 2.90 17.94
C LEU A 15 5.55 2.90 19.06
N GLY A 16 4.49 2.13 18.89
CA GLY A 16 3.40 2.07 19.85
C GLY A 16 2.54 0.81 19.74
N GLY A 17 1.38 0.86 20.38
CA GLY A 17 0.47 -0.27 20.43
C GLY A 17 -0.27 -0.58 19.11
N LEU A 18 -0.33 0.40 18.19
CA LEU A 18 -1.05 0.26 16.92
C LEU A 18 -0.49 -0.89 16.07
N GLY A 19 0.83 -0.94 15.91
CA GLY A 19 1.49 -2.00 15.16
C GLY A 19 1.29 -3.39 15.77
N THR A 20 1.35 -3.49 17.10
CA THR A 20 1.09 -4.74 17.81
C THR A 20 -0.36 -5.19 17.64
N ALA A 21 -1.31 -4.26 17.75
CA ALA A 21 -2.73 -4.55 17.53
C ALA A 21 -3.00 -4.99 16.09
N SER A 22 -2.38 -4.31 15.13
CA SER A 22 -2.49 -4.66 13.70
C SER A 22 -1.97 -6.07 13.43
N TYR A 23 -0.84 -6.44 14.01
CA TYR A 23 -0.29 -7.78 13.88
C TYR A 23 -1.22 -8.85 14.45
N GLY A 24 -1.73 -8.63 15.66
CA GLY A 24 -2.65 -9.58 16.30
C GLY A 24 -3.95 -9.76 15.52
N LEU A 25 -4.52 -8.66 15.06
CA LEU A 25 -5.77 -8.68 14.29
C LEU A 25 -5.58 -9.39 12.94
N THR A 26 -4.54 -9.03 12.18
CA THR A 26 -4.29 -9.65 10.87
C THR A 26 -3.97 -11.13 10.99
N ARG A 27 -3.22 -11.54 12.02
CA ARG A 27 -2.93 -12.94 12.28
C ARG A 27 -4.19 -13.73 12.62
N GLY A 28 -5.07 -13.16 13.43
CA GLY A 28 -6.36 -13.77 13.78
C GLY A 28 -7.29 -13.88 12.58
N THR A 29 -7.38 -12.83 11.78
CA THR A 29 -8.22 -12.80 10.57
C THR A 29 -7.71 -13.76 9.51
N ALA A 30 -6.41 -13.89 9.33
CA ALA A 30 -5.81 -14.78 8.33
C ALA A 30 -6.16 -16.26 8.57
N GLN A 31 -6.48 -16.64 9.79
CA GLN A 31 -6.95 -18.01 10.09
C GLN A 31 -8.34 -18.30 9.51
N GLN A 32 -9.09 -17.27 9.16
CA GLN A 32 -10.43 -17.37 8.60
C GLN A 32 -10.47 -17.21 7.09
N GLU A 33 -9.35 -16.85 6.47
CA GLU A 33 -9.26 -16.53 5.04
C GLU A 33 -8.38 -17.55 4.31
N ASP A 34 -8.81 -17.93 3.10
CA ASP A 34 -8.07 -18.87 2.25
C ASP A 34 -6.88 -18.22 1.54
N MET A 35 -6.83 -16.89 1.48
CA MET A 35 -5.79 -16.14 0.77
C MET A 35 -5.13 -15.11 1.69
N PRO A 36 -3.86 -14.79 1.45
CA PRO A 36 -3.18 -13.74 2.22
C PRO A 36 -3.91 -12.40 2.14
N ILE A 37 -4.08 -11.76 3.30
CA ILE A 37 -4.72 -10.44 3.41
C ILE A 37 -3.75 -9.38 2.92
N PRO A 38 -4.13 -8.51 1.95
CA PRO A 38 -3.33 -7.34 1.62
C PRO A 38 -3.39 -6.32 2.76
N PHE A 39 -2.23 -6.00 3.32
CA PHE A 39 -2.07 -5.02 4.39
C PHE A 39 -1.14 -3.91 3.92
N VAL A 40 -1.65 -2.70 3.85
CA VAL A 40 -0.93 -1.53 3.32
C VAL A 40 -0.31 -0.75 4.46
N ILE A 41 0.97 -0.45 4.34
CA ILE A 41 1.69 0.46 5.24
C ILE A 41 2.50 1.46 4.39
N PRO A 42 2.86 2.64 4.93
CA PRO A 42 3.57 3.64 4.15
C PRO A 42 4.88 3.12 3.54
N LYS A 43 5.73 2.51 4.34
CA LYS A 43 7.04 2.02 3.90
C LYS A 43 7.42 0.76 4.67
N PRO A 44 7.40 -0.42 4.00
CA PRO A 44 7.95 -1.63 4.62
C PRO A 44 9.48 -1.58 4.67
N TRP A 45 10.04 -2.26 5.65
CA TRP A 45 11.48 -2.34 5.87
C TRP A 45 12.10 -3.63 5.28
N GLY A 46 11.24 -4.59 4.90
CA GLY A 46 11.66 -5.83 4.26
C GLY A 46 11.79 -7.02 5.20
N ASP A 47 11.67 -6.81 6.50
CA ASP A 47 11.81 -7.84 7.54
C ASP A 47 10.49 -8.14 8.27
N GLU A 48 9.36 -7.63 7.78
CA GLU A 48 8.04 -7.94 8.31
C GLU A 48 7.66 -9.41 8.05
N ASP A 49 6.96 -10.01 9.01
CA ASP A 49 6.47 -11.38 8.87
C ASP A 49 5.27 -11.42 7.91
N GLN A 50 5.49 -11.94 6.70
CA GLN A 50 4.48 -12.09 5.67
C GLN A 50 3.99 -13.54 5.51
N SER A 51 4.16 -14.38 6.52
CA SER A 51 3.73 -15.78 6.46
C SER A 51 2.21 -15.97 6.34
N PHE A 52 1.42 -14.97 6.78
CA PHE A 52 -0.04 -15.02 6.80
C PHE A 52 -0.74 -13.83 6.13
N LEU A 53 0.02 -12.85 5.66
CA LEU A 53 -0.52 -11.68 4.96
C LEU A 53 0.45 -11.21 3.89
N LYS A 54 -0.02 -10.29 3.04
CA LYS A 54 0.82 -9.64 2.03
C LYS A 54 0.97 -8.16 2.38
N ILE A 55 2.18 -7.73 2.72
CA ILE A 55 2.49 -6.32 2.93
C ILE A 55 2.57 -5.60 1.58
N ILE A 56 1.85 -4.49 1.46
CA ILE A 56 1.95 -3.57 0.34
C ILE A 56 2.53 -2.27 0.86
N GLY A 57 3.69 -1.88 0.34
CA GLY A 57 4.27 -0.58 0.63
C GLY A 57 3.60 0.51 -0.20
N ALA A 58 3.01 1.50 0.45
CA ALA A 58 2.43 2.65 -0.26
C ALA A 58 3.48 3.37 -1.11
N ASN A 59 4.74 3.33 -0.68
CA ASN A 59 5.87 3.91 -1.41
C ASN A 59 6.19 3.20 -2.74
N SER A 60 5.62 2.04 -3.00
CA SER A 60 5.81 1.28 -4.25
C SER A 60 4.60 1.27 -5.16
N VAL A 61 3.54 1.97 -4.79
CA VAL A 61 2.29 2.05 -5.56
C VAL A 61 2.27 3.35 -6.37
N PRO A 62 2.22 3.28 -7.71
CA PRO A 62 2.13 4.49 -8.51
C PRO A 62 0.79 5.19 -8.31
N VAL A 63 0.84 6.51 -8.12
CA VAL A 63 -0.37 7.33 -7.99
C VAL A 63 -0.84 7.72 -9.38
N VAL A 64 -1.87 7.07 -9.87
CA VAL A 64 -2.48 7.28 -11.18
C VAL A 64 -3.86 7.93 -11.04
N TYR A 65 -4.37 8.55 -12.11
CA TYR A 65 -5.66 9.25 -12.06
C TYR A 65 -6.59 8.92 -13.23
N LYS A 66 -6.16 8.09 -14.19
CA LYS A 66 -7.02 7.64 -15.29
C LYS A 66 -7.51 6.22 -15.05
N ASP A 67 -8.77 5.96 -15.38
CA ASP A 67 -9.41 4.66 -15.14
C ASP A 67 -8.65 3.50 -15.78
N ASN A 68 -8.12 3.70 -16.99
CA ASN A 68 -7.38 2.67 -17.71
C ASN A 68 -6.06 2.27 -17.03
N ASP A 69 -5.53 3.13 -16.17
CA ASP A 69 -4.24 2.90 -15.52
C ASP A 69 -4.35 2.03 -14.26
N TYR A 70 -5.57 1.83 -13.72
CA TYR A 70 -5.77 0.97 -12.55
C TYR A 70 -5.43 -0.50 -12.81
N GLU A 71 -5.66 -1.00 -14.02
CA GLU A 71 -5.27 -2.36 -14.38
C GLU A 71 -3.73 -2.53 -14.39
N TYR A 72 -3.00 -1.52 -14.81
CA TYR A 72 -1.54 -1.49 -14.72
C TYR A 72 -1.08 -1.59 -13.25
N VAL A 73 -1.69 -0.81 -12.35
CA VAL A 73 -1.38 -0.87 -10.92
C VAL A 73 -1.71 -2.26 -10.36
N ARG A 74 -2.86 -2.80 -10.71
CA ARG A 74 -3.29 -4.13 -10.29
C ARG A 74 -2.28 -5.20 -10.69
N GLN A 75 -1.84 -5.21 -11.95
CA GLN A 75 -0.86 -6.19 -12.43
C GLN A 75 0.48 -6.07 -11.72
N ARG A 76 0.92 -4.85 -11.41
CA ARG A 76 2.13 -4.63 -10.61
C ARG A 76 1.98 -5.21 -9.21
N MET A 77 0.88 -4.92 -8.54
CA MET A 77 0.64 -5.38 -7.15
C MET A 77 0.48 -6.90 -7.06
N GLU A 78 -0.06 -7.52 -8.09
CA GLU A 78 -0.21 -8.97 -8.18
C GLU A 78 1.06 -9.69 -8.66
N GLY A 79 2.12 -8.96 -8.98
CA GLY A 79 3.38 -9.53 -9.45
C GLY A 79 3.32 -10.14 -10.85
N LYS A 80 2.34 -9.73 -11.68
CA LYS A 80 2.13 -10.25 -13.03
C LYS A 80 2.93 -9.53 -14.10
N MET A 81 3.71 -8.53 -13.71
CA MET A 81 4.50 -7.69 -14.60
C MET A 81 5.95 -7.69 -14.15
N SER A 82 6.89 -7.88 -15.08
CA SER A 82 8.32 -7.76 -14.78
C SER A 82 8.72 -6.28 -14.62
N PRO A 83 9.85 -5.98 -13.93
CA PRO A 83 10.36 -4.61 -13.85
C PRO A 83 10.58 -3.95 -15.21
N GLU A 84 11.00 -4.72 -16.21
CA GLU A 84 11.20 -4.19 -17.57
C GLU A 84 9.87 -3.83 -18.24
N GLU A 85 8.83 -4.66 -18.05
CA GLU A 85 7.51 -4.41 -18.65
C GLU A 85 6.90 -3.12 -18.12
N TYR A 86 6.87 -2.88 -16.81
CA TYR A 86 6.30 -1.63 -16.31
C TYR A 86 7.21 -0.42 -16.55
N TYR A 87 8.50 -0.62 -16.67
CA TYR A 87 9.39 0.45 -17.11
C TYR A 87 9.08 0.88 -18.55
N HIS A 88 8.82 -0.06 -19.46
CA HIS A 88 8.42 0.23 -20.83
C HIS A 88 7.06 0.91 -20.93
N LEU A 89 6.13 0.53 -20.08
CA LEU A 89 4.77 1.08 -20.09
C LEU A 89 4.64 2.44 -19.40
N ARG A 90 5.64 2.87 -18.64
CA ARG A 90 5.56 4.06 -17.79
C ARG A 90 5.15 5.35 -18.52
N ASN A 91 5.53 5.50 -19.78
CA ASN A 91 5.20 6.70 -20.58
C ASN A 91 3.74 6.73 -21.06
N ASN A 92 3.05 5.60 -20.99
CA ASN A 92 1.64 5.49 -21.35
C ASN A 92 0.70 5.61 -20.13
N ILE A 93 1.27 5.73 -18.94
CA ILE A 93 0.55 5.81 -17.68
C ILE A 93 0.46 7.28 -17.23
N HIS A 94 -0.68 7.67 -16.71
CA HIS A 94 -0.96 9.03 -16.26
C HIS A 94 -0.75 9.15 -14.75
N TYR A 95 0.47 9.55 -14.35
CA TYR A 95 0.83 9.72 -12.95
C TYR A 95 0.42 11.10 -12.43
N ASP A 96 0.05 11.16 -11.15
CA ASP A 96 -0.21 12.42 -10.47
C ASP A 96 1.09 13.04 -9.96
N TYR A 97 1.74 13.83 -10.79
CA TYR A 97 2.97 14.56 -10.45
C TYR A 97 2.74 15.81 -9.59
N SER A 98 1.48 16.13 -9.24
CA SER A 98 1.20 17.23 -8.32
C SER A 98 1.63 16.93 -6.88
N ARG A 99 1.87 15.65 -6.58
CA ARG A 99 2.33 15.20 -5.27
C ARG A 99 3.81 15.46 -5.08
N ILE A 100 4.21 15.96 -3.89
CA ILE A 100 5.61 16.21 -3.57
C ILE A 100 6.35 14.89 -3.46
N GLY A 101 7.54 14.83 -4.07
CA GLY A 101 8.40 13.64 -4.00
C GLY A 101 7.99 12.49 -4.91
N THR A 102 7.14 12.74 -5.92
CA THR A 102 6.80 11.72 -6.92
C THR A 102 8.02 11.40 -7.78
N ASP A 103 8.39 10.12 -7.84
CA ASP A 103 9.48 9.64 -8.66
C ASP A 103 9.05 9.42 -10.14
N GLU A 104 9.98 8.96 -10.99
CA GLU A 104 9.70 8.71 -12.41
C GLU A 104 8.74 7.54 -12.67
N LEU A 105 8.48 6.69 -11.67
CA LEU A 105 7.51 5.60 -11.74
C LEU A 105 6.17 5.95 -11.08
N GLY A 106 5.99 7.23 -10.71
CA GLY A 106 4.76 7.74 -10.14
C GLY A 106 4.56 7.43 -8.67
N CYS A 107 5.56 6.91 -7.98
CA CYS A 107 5.49 6.57 -6.57
C CYS A 107 5.92 7.74 -5.69
N VAL A 108 5.27 7.89 -4.53
CA VAL A 108 5.61 8.92 -3.54
C VAL A 108 6.39 8.31 -2.38
N GLY A 109 7.28 9.12 -1.78
CA GLY A 109 8.11 8.69 -0.67
C GLY A 109 7.41 8.80 0.68
N PHE A 110 7.82 7.93 1.60
CA PHE A 110 7.39 7.94 3.01
C PHE A 110 8.59 7.71 3.90
N SER A 111 8.55 8.29 5.10
CA SER A 111 9.61 8.06 6.11
C SER A 111 9.53 6.66 6.73
N GLY A 112 8.34 6.08 6.79
CA GLY A 112 8.05 4.86 7.54
C GLY A 112 7.97 5.09 9.05
N ARG A 113 7.86 6.35 9.47
CA ARG A 113 7.83 6.79 10.88
C ARG A 113 6.77 7.88 11.07
N TYR A 114 6.88 8.64 12.13
CA TYR A 114 6.04 9.80 12.42
C TYR A 114 6.90 11.08 12.27
N PRO A 115 7.08 11.59 11.05
CA PRO A 115 7.92 12.76 10.79
C PRO A 115 7.21 14.07 11.12
N ASP A 116 7.96 15.18 11.10
CA ASP A 116 7.39 16.52 11.31
C ASP A 116 6.35 16.91 10.24
N ASN A 117 6.50 16.38 9.01
CA ASN A 117 5.56 16.58 7.90
C ASN A 117 4.52 15.46 7.81
N LEU A 118 4.06 14.94 8.94
CA LEU A 118 3.13 13.81 9.00
C LEU A 118 1.85 14.04 8.19
N LEU A 119 1.25 15.23 8.28
CA LEU A 119 0.02 15.55 7.55
C LEU A 119 0.20 15.46 6.03
N GLU A 120 1.37 15.82 5.54
CA GLU A 120 1.73 15.71 4.12
C GLU A 120 1.85 14.24 3.70
N GLU A 121 2.51 13.42 4.51
CA GLU A 121 2.59 11.97 4.27
C GLU A 121 1.22 11.30 4.34
N ILE A 122 0.33 11.72 5.23
CA ILE A 122 -1.04 11.22 5.31
C ILE A 122 -1.79 11.54 4.01
N GLY A 123 -1.63 12.76 3.47
CA GLY A 123 -2.23 13.13 2.19
C GLY A 123 -1.74 12.25 1.04
N ASN A 124 -0.45 11.94 0.99
CA ASN A 124 0.13 11.01 0.03
C ASN A 124 -0.40 9.58 0.23
N TYR A 125 -0.54 9.16 1.47
CA TYR A 125 -1.09 7.84 1.81
C TYR A 125 -2.55 7.71 1.36
N GLU A 126 -3.36 8.73 1.57
CA GLU A 126 -4.74 8.79 1.08
C GLU A 126 -4.80 8.61 -0.45
N ALA A 127 -3.93 9.29 -1.19
CA ALA A 127 -3.87 9.17 -2.64
C ALA A 127 -3.56 7.73 -3.07
N VAL A 128 -2.61 7.07 -2.42
CA VAL A 128 -2.28 5.66 -2.66
C VAL A 128 -3.45 4.76 -2.30
N ALA A 129 -4.09 4.99 -1.16
CA ALA A 129 -5.25 4.22 -0.73
C ALA A 129 -6.39 4.28 -1.75
N SER A 130 -6.64 5.46 -2.30
CA SER A 130 -7.63 5.65 -3.38
C SER A 130 -7.28 4.84 -4.63
N VAL A 131 -6.02 4.84 -5.04
CA VAL A 131 -5.57 4.03 -6.18
C VAL A 131 -5.80 2.55 -5.92
N LEU A 132 -5.40 2.05 -4.76
CA LEU A 132 -5.56 0.64 -4.41
C LEU A 132 -7.04 0.23 -4.31
N ALA A 133 -7.90 1.12 -3.81
CA ALA A 133 -9.34 0.88 -3.74
C ALA A 133 -9.96 0.73 -5.13
N HIS A 134 -9.42 1.39 -6.15
CA HIS A 134 -9.87 1.24 -7.53
C HIS A 134 -9.22 0.06 -8.25
N ALA A 135 -7.97 -0.27 -7.90
CA ALA A 135 -7.18 -1.27 -8.61
C ALA A 135 -7.42 -2.69 -8.11
N LEU A 136 -7.62 -2.88 -6.80
CA LEU A 136 -7.72 -4.20 -6.19
C LEU A 136 -9.16 -4.67 -6.01
N ASP A 137 -9.32 -5.99 -6.01
CA ASP A 137 -10.60 -6.64 -5.74
C ASP A 137 -10.71 -6.98 -4.25
N PHE A 138 -11.74 -6.44 -3.59
CA PHE A 138 -12.02 -6.68 -2.17
C PHE A 138 -13.51 -6.50 -1.87
N ASP A 139 -13.94 -7.06 -0.74
CA ASP A 139 -15.33 -6.94 -0.26
C ASP A 139 -15.47 -5.86 0.82
N ILE A 140 -14.41 -5.64 1.60
CA ILE A 140 -14.43 -4.70 2.73
C ILE A 140 -13.06 -4.03 2.90
N ILE A 141 -13.11 -2.77 3.30
CA ILE A 141 -11.92 -2.02 3.74
C ILE A 141 -11.91 -1.97 5.27
N HIS A 142 -10.75 -2.27 5.85
CA HIS A 142 -10.50 -2.11 7.27
C HIS A 142 -9.33 -1.15 7.48
N SER A 143 -9.60 0.00 8.07
CA SER A 143 -8.58 0.98 8.43
C SER A 143 -8.36 0.97 9.94
N HIS A 144 -7.10 1.14 10.34
CA HIS A 144 -6.70 1.15 11.73
C HIS A 144 -6.59 2.57 12.25
N ASP A 145 -7.19 2.82 13.43
CA ASP A 145 -7.12 4.07 14.17
C ASP A 145 -7.60 5.28 13.34
N TRP A 146 -6.74 6.25 13.11
CA TRP A 146 -7.05 7.52 12.46
C TRP A 146 -6.91 7.52 10.93
N LEU A 147 -6.70 6.37 10.33
CA LEU A 147 -6.51 6.22 8.87
C LEU A 147 -7.83 6.17 8.10
#